data_6c6c802341342545439479c902018a87
#
_entry.id   6c6c802341342545439479c902018a87
#
_cell.length_a   1.000
_cell.length_b   1.000
_cell.length_c   1.000
_cell.angle_alpha   90.00
_cell.angle_beta   90.00
_cell.angle_gamma   90.00
#
_symmetry.space_group_name_H-M   'P 1'
#
loop_
_entity.id
_entity.type
_entity.pdbx_description
1 polymer ?
#
loop_
_entity_poly.entity_id
_entity_poly.type
_entity_poly.pdbx_seq_one_letter_code
_entity_poly.pdbx_strand_id
1 'polypeptide(L)'
;MATLDVNPQRYQEQLAEKVERLNDMFAPYNVPELEVFESPEQHYRMRAEFRVWHEGEDLYYIMFNQETREKYRVDQFPAASRLINDLMPLLVEAMKDNESLRRKLFQVDFLSTLSGEILVSLLYHRQLDEEWIENAKALKQRLNDEGFNLNIIGRARKMKIVLDRDYVIEKLDVNGQSYIYQQVENSFTQPNGKVAEKMLEWAVDCTQESTGD
;
A
#
# COMPACT_ATOMS: atom_id res chain seq x y z
N MET A 1 -17.29 6.05 5.27
CA MET A 1 -16.62 5.43 4.10
C MET A 1 -16.84 3.94 4.25
N ALA A 2 -17.61 3.35 3.33
CA ALA A 2 -17.87 1.91 3.35
C ALA A 2 -16.55 1.12 3.37
N THR A 3 -16.60 -0.07 3.95
CA THR A 3 -15.56 -1.11 3.78
C THR A 3 -15.12 -1.07 2.32
N LEU A 4 -13.82 -1.13 2.03
CA LEU A 4 -13.31 -1.24 0.67
C LEU A 4 -13.83 -2.54 0.06
N ASP A 5 -15.07 -2.49 -0.42
CA ASP A 5 -15.71 -3.59 -1.13
C ASP A 5 -15.16 -3.58 -2.56
N VAL A 6 -14.09 -4.36 -2.76
CA VAL A 6 -13.51 -4.56 -4.08
C VAL A 6 -14.32 -5.64 -4.77
N ASN A 7 -15.26 -5.19 -5.59
CA ASN A 7 -16.07 -6.07 -6.43
C ASN A 7 -15.79 -5.77 -7.90
N PRO A 8 -14.87 -6.53 -8.55
CA PRO A 8 -14.54 -6.31 -9.95
C PRO A 8 -15.75 -6.38 -10.89
N GLN A 9 -16.74 -7.22 -10.56
CA GLN A 9 -17.97 -7.36 -11.38
C GLN A 9 -18.84 -6.10 -11.37
N ARG A 10 -18.70 -5.24 -10.34
CA ARG A 10 -19.43 -3.98 -10.23
C ARG A 10 -18.57 -2.75 -10.57
N TYR A 11 -17.35 -2.94 -11.04
CA TYR A 11 -16.43 -1.83 -11.28
C TYR A 11 -17.02 -0.80 -12.26
N GLN A 12 -17.54 -1.23 -13.40
CA GLN A 12 -18.10 -0.35 -14.41
C GLN A 12 -19.36 0.38 -13.91
N GLU A 13 -20.22 -0.29 -13.12
CA GLU A 13 -21.37 0.33 -12.48
C GLU A 13 -20.94 1.44 -11.50
N GLN A 14 -19.97 1.14 -10.63
CA GLN A 14 -19.44 2.13 -9.68
C GLN A 14 -18.76 3.31 -10.39
N LEU A 15 -18.08 3.06 -11.50
CA LEU A 15 -17.45 4.12 -12.30
C LEU A 15 -18.52 5.04 -12.90
N ALA A 16 -19.56 4.45 -13.53
CA ALA A 16 -20.67 5.20 -14.12
C ALA A 16 -21.39 6.06 -13.07
N GLU A 17 -21.70 5.52 -11.90
CA GLU A 17 -22.32 6.25 -10.78
C GLU A 17 -21.46 7.46 -10.33
N LYS A 18 -20.13 7.29 -10.30
CA LYS A 18 -19.22 8.38 -9.92
C LYS A 18 -19.15 9.47 -10.99
N VAL A 19 -19.13 9.09 -12.27
CA VAL A 19 -19.12 10.02 -13.40
C VAL A 19 -20.43 10.82 -13.43
N GLU A 20 -21.58 10.15 -13.30
CA GLU A 20 -22.91 10.79 -13.22
C GLU A 20 -22.97 11.80 -12.08
N ARG A 21 -22.55 11.39 -10.88
CA ARG A 21 -22.52 12.28 -9.70
C ARG A 21 -21.64 13.52 -9.92
N LEU A 22 -20.50 13.39 -10.61
CA LEU A 22 -19.63 14.52 -10.93
C LEU A 22 -20.28 15.44 -11.97
N ASN A 23 -20.90 14.88 -13.00
CA ASN A 23 -21.63 15.67 -14.01
C ASN A 23 -22.76 16.48 -13.36
N ASP A 24 -23.55 15.86 -12.48
CA ASP A 24 -24.61 16.55 -11.75
C ASP A 24 -24.06 17.67 -10.85
N MET A 25 -22.96 17.39 -10.13
CA MET A 25 -22.32 18.37 -9.25
C MET A 25 -21.82 19.60 -10.02
N PHE A 26 -21.30 19.40 -11.21
CA PHE A 26 -20.73 20.46 -12.02
C PHE A 26 -21.71 21.06 -13.05
N ALA A 27 -22.91 20.51 -13.20
CA ALA A 27 -23.92 21.00 -14.15
C ALA A 27 -24.24 22.51 -14.08
N PRO A 28 -24.21 23.17 -12.89
CA PRO A 28 -24.39 24.62 -12.81
C PRO A 28 -23.21 25.46 -13.31
N TYR A 29 -22.07 24.83 -13.58
CA TYR A 29 -20.83 25.51 -13.93
C TYR A 29 -20.45 25.19 -15.38
N ASN A 30 -19.78 26.13 -16.04
CA ASN A 30 -19.25 25.93 -17.40
C ASN A 30 -17.89 25.22 -17.30
N VAL A 31 -17.90 23.90 -17.08
CA VAL A 31 -16.69 23.09 -16.99
C VAL A 31 -16.43 22.33 -18.30
N PRO A 32 -15.16 21.98 -18.59
CA PRO A 32 -14.84 21.08 -19.70
C PRO A 32 -15.51 19.70 -19.54
N GLU A 33 -15.61 18.97 -20.64
CA GLU A 33 -16.04 17.57 -20.60
C GLU A 33 -15.09 16.75 -19.70
N LEU A 34 -15.66 15.83 -18.92
CA LEU A 34 -14.88 14.97 -18.02
C LEU A 34 -14.05 13.97 -18.82
N GLU A 35 -12.77 13.98 -18.59
CA GLU A 35 -11.88 12.90 -19.02
C GLU A 35 -11.83 11.81 -17.95
N VAL A 36 -12.11 10.56 -18.33
CA VAL A 36 -12.21 9.44 -17.40
C VAL A 36 -11.10 8.44 -17.64
N PHE A 37 -10.24 8.23 -16.63
CA PHE A 37 -9.14 7.27 -16.65
C PHE A 37 -9.47 6.09 -15.74
N GLU A 38 -9.62 4.91 -16.35
CA GLU A 38 -9.98 3.70 -15.61
C GLU A 38 -8.81 3.18 -14.75
N SER A 39 -9.15 2.67 -13.58
CA SER A 39 -8.26 1.94 -12.70
C SER A 39 -8.28 0.44 -13.02
N PRO A 40 -7.23 -0.32 -12.73
CA PRO A 40 -7.39 -1.76 -12.55
C PRO A 40 -8.50 -2.03 -11.54
N GLU A 41 -9.32 -3.06 -11.79
CA GLU A 41 -10.49 -3.40 -10.96
C GLU A 41 -10.08 -3.91 -9.58
N GLN A 42 -8.89 -4.49 -9.47
CA GLN A 42 -8.29 -5.01 -8.23
C GLN A 42 -6.76 -4.88 -8.28
N HIS A 43 -6.10 -5.11 -7.14
CA HIS A 43 -4.64 -5.07 -7.02
C HIS A 43 -4.00 -3.73 -7.44
N TYR A 44 -4.77 -2.66 -7.33
CA TYR A 44 -4.36 -1.32 -7.74
C TYR A 44 -3.64 -0.52 -6.65
N ARG A 45 -3.80 -0.91 -5.38
CA ARG A 45 -3.36 -0.13 -4.22
C ARG A 45 -1.96 -0.54 -3.79
N MET A 46 -1.01 0.40 -3.89
CA MET A 46 0.41 0.18 -3.56
C MET A 46 0.72 0.32 -2.07
N ARG A 47 -0.23 0.78 -1.27
CA ARG A 47 -0.08 0.95 0.18
C ARG A 47 -1.25 0.32 0.92
N ALA A 48 -0.96 -0.44 1.98
CA ALA A 48 -1.96 -1.03 2.86
C ALA A 48 -1.44 -1.06 4.30
N GLU A 49 -2.34 -0.92 5.26
CA GLU A 49 -2.07 -0.92 6.70
C GLU A 49 -3.05 -1.85 7.38
N PHE A 50 -2.54 -2.77 8.21
CA PHE A 50 -3.35 -3.72 8.93
C PHE A 50 -3.00 -3.74 10.40
N ARG A 51 -4.03 -3.82 11.25
CA ARG A 51 -3.80 -4.20 12.65
C ARG A 51 -3.43 -5.66 12.73
N VAL A 52 -2.60 -6.00 13.72
CA VAL A 52 -2.21 -7.37 14.01
C VAL A 52 -2.93 -7.84 15.27
N TRP A 53 -3.52 -9.02 15.20
CA TRP A 53 -4.21 -9.63 16.32
C TRP A 53 -3.45 -10.87 16.79
N HIS A 54 -3.38 -10.99 18.11
CA HIS A 54 -2.75 -12.13 18.81
C HIS A 54 -3.85 -12.96 19.46
N GLU A 55 -3.92 -14.22 19.13
CA GLU A 55 -4.89 -15.16 19.71
C GLU A 55 -4.18 -16.48 20.08
N GLY A 56 -3.74 -16.57 21.34
CA GLY A 56 -2.88 -17.67 21.76
C GLY A 56 -1.54 -17.67 20.99
N GLU A 57 -1.27 -18.76 20.29
CA GLU A 57 -0.08 -18.91 19.44
C GLU A 57 -0.30 -18.30 18.05
N ASP A 58 -1.54 -18.02 17.66
CA ASP A 58 -1.86 -17.48 16.33
C ASP A 58 -1.58 -15.98 16.22
N LEU A 59 -1.27 -15.57 15.02
CA LEU A 59 -0.98 -14.18 14.63
C LEU A 59 -1.62 -13.92 13.27
N TYR A 60 -2.45 -12.89 13.15
CA TYR A 60 -3.13 -12.57 11.88
C TYR A 60 -3.49 -11.11 11.75
N TYR A 61 -3.73 -10.68 10.52
CA TYR A 61 -4.19 -9.32 10.23
C TYR A 61 -5.69 -9.19 10.50
N ILE A 62 -6.08 -8.01 10.97
CA ILE A 62 -7.49 -7.62 11.11
C ILE A 62 -7.74 -6.23 10.53
N MET A 63 -8.97 -6.02 10.14
CA MET A 63 -9.57 -4.71 9.90
C MET A 63 -10.85 -4.56 10.73
N PHE A 64 -11.31 -3.33 10.85
CA PHE A 64 -12.59 -3.03 11.52
C PHE A 64 -13.63 -2.60 10.46
N ASN A 65 -14.79 -3.19 10.53
CA ASN A 65 -15.94 -2.68 9.81
C ASN A 65 -16.22 -1.24 10.28
N GLN A 66 -16.34 -0.30 9.35
CA GLN A 66 -16.49 1.11 9.70
C GLN A 66 -17.85 1.45 10.32
N GLU A 67 -18.89 0.69 10.00
CA GLU A 67 -20.26 0.88 10.49
C GLU A 67 -20.47 0.16 11.82
N THR A 68 -20.20 -1.15 11.86
CA THR A 68 -20.44 -1.98 13.05
C THR A 68 -19.31 -1.91 14.09
N ARG A 69 -18.13 -1.43 13.71
CA ARG A 69 -16.90 -1.45 14.52
C ARG A 69 -16.41 -2.85 14.88
N GLU A 70 -17.01 -3.89 14.33
CA GLU A 70 -16.57 -5.26 14.53
C GLU A 70 -15.26 -5.53 13.79
N LYS A 71 -14.36 -6.24 14.45
CA LYS A 71 -13.13 -6.72 13.81
C LYS A 71 -13.43 -7.93 12.94
N TYR A 72 -12.72 -8.03 11.82
CA TYR A 72 -12.72 -9.21 10.98
C TYR A 72 -11.28 -9.55 10.54
N ARG A 73 -11.01 -10.84 10.36
CA ARG A 73 -9.72 -11.34 9.88
C ARG A 73 -9.54 -11.02 8.41
N VAL A 74 -8.31 -10.68 8.03
CA VAL A 74 -7.93 -10.34 6.65
C VAL A 74 -6.77 -11.23 6.24
N ASP A 75 -7.05 -12.30 5.51
CA ASP A 75 -6.02 -13.19 4.97
C ASP A 75 -5.53 -12.71 3.59
N GLN A 76 -6.39 -12.02 2.84
CA GLN A 76 -6.11 -11.41 1.55
C GLN A 76 -6.82 -10.06 1.46
N PHE A 77 -6.25 -9.11 0.76
CA PHE A 77 -6.83 -7.79 0.54
C PHE A 77 -6.85 -7.43 -0.95
N PRO A 78 -7.92 -7.75 -1.69
CA PRO A 78 -7.98 -7.62 -3.15
C PRO A 78 -7.69 -6.21 -3.70
N ALA A 79 -7.87 -5.17 -2.90
CA ALA A 79 -7.46 -3.81 -3.27
C ALA A 79 -5.95 -3.65 -3.34
N ALA A 80 -5.20 -4.26 -2.40
CA ALA A 80 -3.75 -4.15 -2.35
C ALA A 80 -3.07 -4.84 -3.54
N SER A 81 -1.89 -4.35 -3.91
CA SER A 81 -1.08 -4.94 -4.99
C SER A 81 -0.88 -6.44 -4.79
N ARG A 82 -0.62 -7.16 -5.88
CA ARG A 82 -0.30 -8.59 -5.80
C ARG A 82 0.90 -8.83 -4.89
N LEU A 83 1.92 -8.00 -4.99
CA LEU A 83 3.13 -8.10 -4.18
C LEU A 83 2.84 -8.01 -2.67
N ILE A 84 1.91 -7.14 -2.25
CA ILE A 84 1.45 -7.08 -0.85
C ILE A 84 0.70 -8.36 -0.48
N ASN A 85 -0.26 -8.80 -1.32
CA ASN A 85 -1.05 -10.01 -1.04
C ASN A 85 -0.20 -11.27 -0.97
N ASP A 86 0.83 -11.40 -1.81
CA ASP A 86 1.75 -12.54 -1.82
C ASP A 86 2.63 -12.54 -0.55
N LEU A 87 3.07 -11.36 -0.09
CA LEU A 87 3.90 -11.23 1.10
C LEU A 87 3.12 -11.41 2.41
N MET A 88 1.86 -10.96 2.48
CA MET A 88 1.06 -10.96 3.73
C MET A 88 1.09 -12.30 4.48
N PRO A 89 0.73 -13.46 3.88
CA PRO A 89 0.72 -14.73 4.59
C PRO A 89 2.13 -15.21 4.98
N LEU A 90 3.12 -15.00 4.11
CA LEU A 90 4.50 -15.42 4.37
C LEU A 90 5.13 -14.64 5.52
N LEU A 91 4.85 -13.34 5.61
CA LEU A 91 5.34 -12.48 6.68
C LEU A 91 4.78 -12.92 8.04
N VAL A 92 3.48 -13.15 8.15
CA VAL A 92 2.84 -13.61 9.38
C VAL A 92 3.36 -14.99 9.79
N GLU A 93 3.43 -15.94 8.85
CA GLU A 93 3.93 -17.30 9.10
C GLU A 93 5.38 -17.30 9.58
N ALA A 94 6.22 -16.40 9.03
CA ALA A 94 7.61 -16.27 9.44
C ALA A 94 7.79 -15.63 10.83
N MET A 95 6.81 -14.83 11.27
CA MET A 95 6.88 -14.10 12.56
C MET A 95 6.16 -14.81 13.71
N LYS A 96 5.16 -15.65 13.45
CA LYS A 96 4.25 -16.18 14.48
C LYS A 96 4.97 -16.94 15.59
N ASP A 97 6.01 -17.69 15.27
CA ASP A 97 6.79 -18.50 16.22
C ASP A 97 8.04 -17.77 16.75
N ASN A 98 8.27 -16.55 16.32
CA ASN A 98 9.40 -15.74 16.77
C ASN A 98 8.96 -14.70 17.80
N GLU A 99 9.21 -14.97 19.08
CA GLU A 99 8.79 -14.10 20.18
C GLU A 99 9.35 -12.68 20.06
N SER A 100 10.59 -12.53 19.58
CA SER A 100 11.20 -11.21 19.40
C SER A 100 10.49 -10.39 18.32
N LEU A 101 9.95 -11.01 17.28
CA LEU A 101 9.24 -10.34 16.21
C LEU A 101 7.74 -10.15 16.51
N ARG A 102 7.09 -11.14 17.17
CA ARG A 102 5.64 -11.06 17.42
C ARG A 102 5.27 -10.23 18.62
N ARG A 103 6.10 -10.23 19.68
CA ARG A 103 5.74 -9.61 20.96
C ARG A 103 5.41 -8.15 20.86
N LYS A 104 4.14 -7.78 21.20
CA LYS A 104 3.63 -6.41 21.14
C LYS A 104 3.64 -5.77 19.75
N LEU A 105 3.76 -6.55 18.68
CA LEU A 105 3.47 -6.09 17.32
C LEU A 105 1.96 -5.80 17.24
N PHE A 106 1.58 -4.60 16.81
CA PHE A 106 0.18 -4.21 16.76
C PHE A 106 -0.29 -3.75 15.38
N GLN A 107 0.64 -3.41 14.48
CA GLN A 107 0.31 -2.95 13.13
C GLN A 107 1.46 -3.29 12.18
N VAL A 108 1.11 -3.58 10.94
CA VAL A 108 2.03 -3.74 9.82
C VAL A 108 1.57 -2.81 8.69
N ASP A 109 2.48 -1.98 8.20
CA ASP A 109 2.25 -1.11 7.06
C ASP A 109 3.09 -1.60 5.88
N PHE A 110 2.46 -1.68 4.72
CA PHE A 110 3.08 -2.09 3.46
C PHE A 110 3.14 -0.91 2.50
N LEU A 111 4.28 -0.75 1.83
CA LEU A 111 4.47 0.14 0.70
C LEU A 111 5.14 -0.65 -0.42
N SER A 112 4.41 -0.96 -1.48
CA SER A 112 4.92 -1.61 -2.68
C SER A 112 5.03 -0.64 -3.85
N THR A 113 5.74 -1.05 -4.90
CA THR A 113 5.94 -0.28 -6.13
C THR A 113 5.57 -1.10 -7.35
N LEU A 114 5.31 -0.45 -8.48
CA LEU A 114 5.16 -1.12 -9.78
C LEU A 114 6.47 -1.75 -10.24
N SER A 115 7.61 -1.23 -9.77
CA SER A 115 8.94 -1.76 -10.06
C SER A 115 9.30 -3.04 -9.30
N GLY A 116 8.44 -3.50 -8.37
CA GLY A 116 8.61 -4.76 -7.63
C GLY A 116 9.36 -4.63 -6.30
N GLU A 117 9.62 -3.43 -5.81
CA GLU A 117 10.14 -3.24 -4.45
C GLU A 117 9.02 -3.16 -3.42
N ILE A 118 9.28 -3.65 -2.22
CA ILE A 118 8.35 -3.56 -1.09
C ILE A 118 9.08 -3.18 0.20
N LEU A 119 8.45 -2.28 0.97
CA LEU A 119 8.88 -1.89 2.29
C LEU A 119 7.78 -2.22 3.29
N VAL A 120 8.18 -2.83 4.39
CA VAL A 120 7.30 -3.20 5.50
C VAL A 120 7.73 -2.45 6.76
N SER A 121 6.80 -1.73 7.37
CA SER A 121 6.99 -1.16 8.70
C SER A 121 6.26 -2.02 9.73
N LEU A 122 7.01 -2.51 10.71
CA LEU A 122 6.52 -3.30 11.84
C LEU A 122 6.39 -2.37 13.07
N LEU A 123 5.17 -2.16 13.55
CA LEU A 123 4.87 -1.19 14.60
C LEU A 123 4.58 -1.89 15.94
N TYR A 124 5.29 -1.48 17.01
CA TYR A 124 5.31 -2.15 18.31
C TYR A 124 4.89 -1.25 19.47
N HIS A 125 4.22 -1.86 20.45
CA HIS A 125 3.99 -1.29 21.78
C HIS A 125 5.10 -1.64 22.78
N ARG A 126 6.34 -1.78 22.33
CA ARG A 126 7.53 -2.00 23.16
C ARG A 126 8.75 -1.35 22.51
N GLN A 127 9.81 -1.11 23.27
CA GLN A 127 11.10 -0.73 22.69
C GLN A 127 11.72 -1.93 21.99
N LEU A 128 12.42 -1.67 20.89
CA LEU A 128 13.13 -2.67 20.09
C LEU A 128 14.60 -2.71 20.52
N ASP A 129 15.19 -3.88 20.51
CA ASP A 129 16.52 -4.20 21.00
C ASP A 129 17.38 -4.89 19.92
N GLU A 130 18.61 -5.21 20.25
CA GLU A 130 19.54 -5.92 19.34
C GLU A 130 19.01 -7.28 18.92
N GLU A 131 18.32 -7.98 19.81
CA GLU A 131 17.69 -9.27 19.47
C GLU A 131 16.63 -9.09 18.39
N TRP A 132 15.80 -8.03 18.48
CA TRP A 132 14.85 -7.71 17.44
C TRP A 132 15.55 -7.40 16.10
N ILE A 133 16.65 -6.64 16.13
CA ILE A 133 17.40 -6.28 14.92
C ILE A 133 17.92 -7.53 14.22
N GLU A 134 18.54 -8.45 14.94
CA GLU A 134 19.07 -9.68 14.36
C GLU A 134 17.97 -10.58 13.79
N ASN A 135 16.85 -10.73 14.50
CA ASN A 135 15.70 -11.50 14.02
C ASN A 135 15.04 -10.84 12.79
N ALA A 136 14.94 -9.51 12.76
CA ALA A 136 14.38 -8.79 11.63
C ALA A 136 15.28 -8.85 10.38
N LYS A 137 16.62 -8.85 10.55
CA LYS A 137 17.57 -9.11 9.45
C LYS A 137 17.41 -10.52 8.90
N ALA A 138 17.30 -11.52 9.76
CA ALA A 138 17.09 -12.92 9.36
C ALA A 138 15.76 -13.10 8.62
N LEU A 139 14.68 -12.47 9.10
CA LEU A 139 13.37 -12.44 8.44
C LEU A 139 13.47 -11.83 7.05
N LYS A 140 14.11 -10.65 6.95
CA LYS A 140 14.32 -9.96 5.67
C LYS A 140 15.08 -10.83 4.68
N GLN A 141 16.19 -11.45 5.11
CA GLN A 141 16.98 -12.32 4.26
C GLN A 141 16.18 -13.51 3.76
N ARG A 142 15.47 -14.21 4.64
CA ARG A 142 14.61 -15.33 4.28
C ARG A 142 13.60 -14.96 3.20
N LEU A 143 12.87 -13.85 3.37
CA LEU A 143 11.84 -13.43 2.41
C LEU A 143 12.45 -12.92 1.08
N ASN A 144 13.65 -12.32 1.12
CA ASN A 144 14.37 -11.96 -0.10
C ASN A 144 14.85 -13.21 -0.86
N ASP A 145 15.25 -14.27 -0.16
CA ASP A 145 15.61 -15.55 -0.78
C ASP A 145 14.39 -16.25 -1.42
N GLU A 146 13.18 -15.92 -0.95
CA GLU A 146 11.89 -16.34 -1.57
C GLU A 146 11.50 -15.47 -2.79
N GLY A 147 12.32 -14.47 -3.16
CA GLY A 147 12.17 -13.64 -4.37
C GLY A 147 11.59 -12.25 -4.15
N PHE A 148 11.38 -11.81 -2.92
CA PHE A 148 10.95 -10.45 -2.64
C PHE A 148 12.15 -9.48 -2.68
N ASN A 149 11.89 -8.23 -3.10
CA ASN A 149 12.84 -7.13 -2.89
C ASN A 149 12.36 -6.30 -1.69
N LEU A 150 12.55 -6.89 -0.50
CA LEU A 150 11.96 -6.42 0.75
C LEU A 150 12.94 -5.57 1.56
N ASN A 151 12.44 -4.44 2.07
CA ASN A 151 13.04 -3.69 3.16
C ASN A 151 12.14 -3.72 4.41
N ILE A 152 12.73 -3.72 5.61
CA ILE A 152 12.02 -3.75 6.87
C ILE A 152 12.43 -2.58 7.75
N ILE A 153 11.43 -1.94 8.35
CA ILE A 153 11.59 -0.90 9.39
C ILE A 153 10.88 -1.37 10.65
N GLY A 154 11.52 -1.20 11.79
CA GLY A 154 10.91 -1.32 13.10
C GLY A 154 10.52 0.04 13.66
N ARG A 155 9.28 0.17 14.14
CA ARG A 155 8.80 1.38 14.82
C ARG A 155 8.28 1.09 16.21
N ALA A 156 8.67 1.92 17.14
CA ALA A 156 8.13 1.95 18.49
C ALA A 156 7.99 3.41 18.93
N ARG A 157 7.48 3.66 20.15
CA ARG A 157 7.32 5.01 20.67
C ARG A 157 8.68 5.75 20.66
N LYS A 158 8.79 6.83 19.87
CA LYS A 158 10.01 7.65 19.71
C LYS A 158 11.23 6.87 19.18
N MET A 159 11.01 5.72 18.51
CA MET A 159 12.09 4.91 17.96
C MET A 159 11.74 4.50 16.54
N LYS A 160 12.72 4.60 15.65
CA LYS A 160 12.70 4.07 14.29
C LYS A 160 14.02 3.34 14.04
N ILE A 161 13.95 2.06 13.70
CA ILE A 161 15.10 1.25 13.29
C ILE A 161 14.95 0.95 11.80
N VAL A 162 15.93 1.35 11.02
CA VAL A 162 16.01 1.10 9.58
C VAL A 162 17.11 0.07 9.38
N LEU A 163 16.76 -1.10 8.80
CA LEU A 163 17.75 -2.15 8.60
C LEU A 163 18.75 -1.80 7.47
N ASP A 164 18.24 -1.26 6.36
CA ASP A 164 19.06 -0.82 5.22
C ASP A 164 18.64 0.57 4.75
N ARG A 165 17.41 0.71 4.25
CA ARG A 165 16.87 1.96 3.74
C ARG A 165 15.39 2.11 4.13
N ASP A 166 14.93 3.35 4.24
CA ASP A 166 13.57 3.71 4.59
C ASP A 166 12.74 4.21 3.40
N TYR A 167 13.10 3.76 2.22
CA TYR A 167 12.44 4.11 0.97
C TYR A 167 12.42 2.94 -0.01
N VAL A 168 11.56 3.04 -0.99
CA VAL A 168 11.53 2.19 -2.19
C VAL A 168 11.68 3.04 -3.44
N ILE A 169 12.15 2.41 -4.52
CA ILE A 169 12.28 3.06 -5.82
C ILE A 169 11.10 2.65 -6.70
N GLU A 170 10.25 3.62 -7.02
CA GLU A 170 9.16 3.47 -7.96
C GLU A 170 9.61 3.86 -9.37
N LYS A 171 9.11 3.13 -10.36
CA LYS A 171 9.26 3.48 -11.78
C LYS A 171 7.89 3.62 -12.39
N LEU A 172 7.57 4.83 -12.86
CA LEU A 172 6.33 5.12 -13.57
C LEU A 172 6.63 5.35 -15.05
N ASP A 173 5.80 4.76 -15.91
CA ASP A 173 5.85 5.02 -17.34
C ASP A 173 4.87 6.15 -17.67
N VAL A 174 5.38 7.20 -18.26
CA VAL A 174 4.60 8.38 -18.67
C VAL A 174 4.91 8.68 -20.13
N ASN A 175 3.95 8.47 -21.02
CA ASN A 175 4.10 8.64 -22.48
C ASN A 175 5.31 7.85 -23.04
N GLY A 176 5.56 6.64 -22.55
CA GLY A 176 6.67 5.79 -22.98
C GLY A 176 8.04 6.18 -22.42
N GLN A 177 8.09 7.17 -21.53
CA GLN A 177 9.30 7.55 -20.79
C GLN A 177 9.22 7.07 -19.35
N SER A 178 10.27 6.38 -18.88
CA SER A 178 10.36 5.90 -17.50
C SER A 178 10.88 6.99 -16.57
N TYR A 179 10.09 7.31 -15.54
CA TYR A 179 10.47 8.23 -14.47
C TYR A 179 10.73 7.46 -13.18
N ILE A 180 11.80 7.81 -12.50
CA ILE A 180 12.23 7.14 -11.27
C ILE A 180 11.97 8.05 -10.08
N TYR A 181 11.24 7.51 -9.08
CA TYR A 181 10.87 8.22 -7.87
C TYR A 181 11.37 7.47 -6.64
N GLN A 182 11.94 8.20 -5.70
CA GLN A 182 12.20 7.68 -4.37
C GLN A 182 10.96 7.95 -3.50
N GLN A 183 10.31 6.88 -3.05
CA GLN A 183 9.16 6.94 -2.15
C GLN A 183 9.60 6.59 -0.73
N VAL A 184 9.69 7.63 0.10
CA VAL A 184 10.12 7.47 1.50
C VAL A 184 8.98 6.92 2.35
N GLU A 185 9.31 6.04 3.28
CA GLU A 185 8.38 5.48 4.25
C GLU A 185 7.62 6.60 5.00
N ASN A 186 6.34 6.38 5.20
CA ASN A 186 5.43 7.33 5.84
C ASN A 186 5.25 8.69 5.12
N SER A 187 5.77 8.87 3.90
CA SER A 187 5.49 10.02 3.05
C SER A 187 4.30 9.75 2.14
N PHE A 188 3.64 10.81 1.68
CA PHE A 188 2.52 10.66 0.75
C PHE A 188 3.00 10.08 -0.58
N THR A 189 2.26 9.09 -1.09
CA THR A 189 2.37 8.57 -2.45
C THR A 189 0.98 8.36 -3.01
N GLN A 190 0.82 8.44 -4.34
CA GLN A 190 -0.45 8.06 -4.96
C GLN A 190 -0.70 6.56 -4.73
N PRO A 191 -1.82 6.20 -4.08
CA PRO A 191 -2.05 4.81 -3.70
C PRO A 191 -2.30 3.89 -4.90
N ASN A 192 -2.79 4.42 -6.02
CA ASN A 192 -2.99 3.67 -7.25
C ASN A 192 -1.90 4.01 -8.25
N GLY A 193 -0.89 3.12 -8.38
CA GLY A 193 0.27 3.36 -9.22
C GLY A 193 -0.07 3.52 -10.71
N LYS A 194 -1.01 2.72 -11.23
CA LYS A 194 -1.42 2.80 -12.64
C LYS A 194 -2.23 4.06 -12.96
N VAL A 195 -3.07 4.50 -12.05
CA VAL A 195 -3.77 5.78 -12.22
C VAL A 195 -2.80 6.96 -12.03
N ALA A 196 -1.77 6.83 -11.20
CA ALA A 196 -0.72 7.85 -11.10
C ALA A 196 0.02 8.06 -12.42
N GLU A 197 0.33 7.00 -13.18
CA GLU A 197 0.87 7.12 -14.54
C GLU A 197 -0.07 7.94 -15.44
N LYS A 198 -1.37 7.65 -15.43
CA LYS A 198 -2.38 8.39 -16.22
C LYS A 198 -2.54 9.85 -15.80
N MET A 199 -2.48 10.13 -14.50
CA MET A 199 -2.49 11.51 -14.00
C MET A 199 -1.29 12.31 -14.50
N LEU A 200 -0.11 11.70 -14.55
CA LEU A 200 1.11 12.33 -15.05
C LEU A 200 1.08 12.51 -16.57
N GLU A 201 0.60 11.51 -17.34
CA GLU A 201 0.38 11.60 -18.78
C GLU A 201 -0.53 12.79 -19.10
N TRP A 202 -1.69 12.85 -18.44
CA TRP A 202 -2.64 13.95 -18.60
C TRP A 202 -2.02 15.33 -18.29
N ALA A 203 -1.27 15.45 -17.20
CA ALA A 203 -0.61 16.69 -16.82
C ALA A 203 0.43 17.13 -17.87
N VAL A 204 1.22 16.19 -18.40
CA VAL A 204 2.18 16.46 -19.48
C VAL A 204 1.46 16.92 -20.74
N ASP A 205 0.37 16.24 -21.14
CA ASP A 205 -0.40 16.60 -22.34
C ASP A 205 -1.03 17.99 -22.23
N CYS A 206 -1.58 18.34 -21.08
CA CYS A 206 -2.13 19.67 -20.80
C CYS A 206 -1.09 20.79 -20.85
N THR A 207 0.19 20.47 -20.69
CA THR A 207 1.29 21.46 -20.60
C THR A 207 2.18 21.51 -21.84
N GLN A 208 1.94 20.66 -22.85
CA GLN A 208 2.79 20.57 -24.06
C GLN A 208 2.94 21.90 -24.82
N GLU A 209 1.89 22.72 -24.86
CA GLU A 209 1.90 24.01 -25.55
C GLU A 209 2.21 25.18 -24.60
N SER A 210 2.58 24.90 -23.35
CA SER A 210 2.92 25.97 -22.40
C SER A 210 4.22 26.66 -22.80
N THR A 211 4.17 27.99 -22.91
CA THR A 211 5.32 28.87 -23.22
C THR A 211 5.73 29.70 -22.01
N GLY A 212 5.09 29.49 -20.87
CA GLY A 212 5.37 30.19 -19.61
C GLY A 212 6.24 29.34 -18.67
N ASP A 213 7.05 30.01 -17.85
CA ASP A 213 7.77 29.39 -16.74
C ASP A 213 6.85 29.12 -15.54
#